data_272a3fa2db9de2872632fe44fdab507f
#
_entry.id   272a3fa2db9de2872632fe44fdab507f
#
_cell.length_a   1.000
_cell.length_b   1.000
_cell.length_c   1.000
_cell.angle_alpha   90.00
_cell.angle_beta   90.00
_cell.angle_gamma   90.00
#
_symmetry.space_group_name_H-M   'P 1'
#
loop_
_entity.id
_entity.type
_entity.pdbx_description
1 polymer ?
#
loop_
_entity_poly.entity_id
_entity_poly.type
_entity_poly.pdbx_seq_one_letter_code
_entity_poly.pdbx_strand_id
1 'polypeptide(L)'
;MTFEEMRVYMTRPEGNCWVGVSMADGNMAMISRFGKEQEFICDYDGTSLGDEMKTEDIDKALRWLWNRKASKGGMSFLVFRHRVEEMVKKAGGGISVNYRADRENGRHFANCSDGTRIIGSTSSLKVSVRWGSGHAAVAEL
;
A
#
# COMPACT_ATOMS: atom_id res chain seq x y z
N MET A 1 -10.52 -6.61 -17.37
CA MET A 1 -10.91 -5.19 -17.48
C MET A 1 -9.67 -4.33 -17.53
N THR A 2 -9.59 -3.43 -18.50
CA THR A 2 -8.47 -2.51 -18.65
C THR A 2 -8.58 -1.34 -17.65
N PHE A 3 -7.50 -0.59 -17.49
CA PHE A 3 -7.50 0.64 -16.67
C PHE A 3 -8.58 1.62 -17.13
N GLU A 4 -8.71 1.84 -18.44
CA GLU A 4 -9.70 2.75 -19.00
C GLU A 4 -11.14 2.25 -18.82
N GLU A 5 -11.37 0.95 -18.97
CA GLU A 5 -12.68 0.36 -18.69
C GLU A 5 -13.08 0.53 -17.22
N MET A 6 -12.15 0.36 -16.30
CA MET A 6 -12.38 0.61 -14.88
C MET A 6 -12.72 2.08 -14.62
N ARG A 7 -12.01 3.00 -15.28
CA ARG A 7 -12.26 4.44 -15.17
C ARG A 7 -13.70 4.76 -15.61
N VAL A 8 -14.10 4.30 -16.78
CA VAL A 8 -15.45 4.53 -17.31
C VAL A 8 -16.51 3.96 -16.38
N TYR A 9 -16.32 2.74 -15.90
CA TYR A 9 -17.24 2.10 -14.97
C TYR A 9 -17.41 2.87 -13.65
N MET A 10 -16.30 3.31 -13.05
CA MET A 10 -16.29 3.97 -11.76
C MET A 10 -16.72 5.44 -11.79
N THR A 11 -16.75 6.06 -12.96
CA THR A 11 -17.16 7.46 -13.14
C THR A 11 -18.62 7.63 -13.54
N ARG A 12 -19.46 6.62 -13.33
CA ARG A 12 -20.91 6.72 -13.53
C ARG A 12 -21.49 7.86 -12.69
N PRO A 13 -22.49 8.60 -13.22
CA PRO A 13 -23.03 9.77 -12.50
C PRO A 13 -23.75 9.40 -11.20
N GLU A 14 -24.29 8.20 -11.09
CA GLU A 14 -25.01 7.75 -9.89
C GLU A 14 -25.04 6.23 -9.79
N GLY A 15 -25.44 5.73 -8.61
CA GLY A 15 -25.54 4.32 -8.31
C GLY A 15 -24.29 3.79 -7.61
N ASN A 16 -24.46 2.67 -6.92
CA ASN A 16 -23.35 1.98 -6.29
C ASN A 16 -22.50 1.28 -7.34
N CYS A 17 -21.20 1.45 -7.28
CA CYS A 17 -20.27 0.75 -8.15
C CYS A 17 -19.03 0.32 -7.38
N TRP A 18 -18.45 -0.78 -7.79
CA TRP A 18 -17.20 -1.26 -7.23
C TRP A 18 -16.42 -2.08 -8.26
N VAL A 19 -15.12 -2.06 -8.13
CA VAL A 19 -14.19 -2.88 -8.91
C VAL A 19 -13.18 -3.48 -7.96
N GLY A 20 -12.93 -4.78 -8.08
CA GLY A 20 -12.00 -5.50 -7.24
C GLY A 20 -10.97 -6.26 -8.03
N VAL A 21 -9.81 -6.49 -7.44
CA VAL A 21 -8.75 -7.35 -7.97
C VAL A 21 -8.28 -8.31 -6.89
N SER A 22 -8.05 -9.56 -7.29
CA SER A 22 -7.49 -10.56 -6.37
C SER A 22 -5.99 -10.36 -6.25
N MET A 23 -5.51 -10.42 -5.02
CA MET A 23 -4.09 -10.35 -4.71
C MET A 23 -3.49 -11.74 -4.51
N ALA A 24 -2.17 -11.84 -4.59
CA ALA A 24 -1.46 -13.12 -4.45
C ALA A 24 -1.66 -13.80 -3.09
N ASP A 25 -1.93 -13.03 -2.04
CA ASP A 25 -2.16 -13.52 -0.67
C ASP A 25 -3.60 -13.98 -0.41
N GLY A 26 -4.47 -13.95 -1.44
CA GLY A 26 -5.88 -14.30 -1.32
C GLY A 26 -6.80 -13.16 -0.91
N ASN A 27 -6.29 -11.99 -0.59
CA ASN A 27 -7.11 -10.82 -0.31
C ASN A 27 -7.65 -10.21 -1.61
N MET A 28 -8.76 -9.48 -1.50
CA MET A 28 -9.31 -8.70 -2.60
C MET A 28 -9.17 -7.21 -2.31
N ALA A 29 -8.49 -6.49 -3.20
CA ALA A 29 -8.42 -5.04 -3.16
C ALA A 29 -9.56 -4.45 -3.98
N MET A 30 -10.20 -3.39 -3.50
CA MET A 30 -11.43 -2.85 -4.08
C MET A 30 -11.42 -1.33 -4.11
N ILE A 31 -12.08 -0.78 -5.13
CA ILE A 31 -12.54 0.61 -5.14
C ILE A 31 -14.06 0.56 -5.11
N SER A 32 -14.67 1.33 -4.21
CA SER A 32 -16.13 1.45 -4.09
C SER A 32 -16.54 2.92 -4.09
N ARG A 33 -17.71 3.18 -4.64
CA ARG A 33 -18.39 4.47 -4.54
C ARG A 33 -19.87 4.23 -4.34
N PHE A 34 -20.49 4.93 -3.40
CA PHE A 34 -21.87 4.72 -3.01
C PHE A 34 -22.78 5.87 -3.45
N GLY A 35 -23.86 5.52 -4.16
CA GLY A 35 -24.89 6.47 -4.53
C GLY A 35 -24.38 7.61 -5.41
N LYS A 36 -24.54 8.84 -4.91
CA LYS A 36 -24.08 10.08 -5.58
C LYS A 36 -22.82 10.65 -4.96
N GLU A 37 -22.20 9.94 -4.03
CA GLU A 37 -20.99 10.40 -3.40
C GLU A 37 -19.85 10.51 -4.41
N GLN A 38 -19.00 11.52 -4.22
CA GLN A 38 -17.87 11.77 -5.10
C GLN A 38 -16.61 11.06 -4.62
N GLU A 39 -16.62 10.58 -3.38
CA GLU A 39 -15.46 9.95 -2.76
C GLU A 39 -15.40 8.46 -3.12
N PHE A 40 -14.22 8.05 -3.58
CA PHE A 40 -13.89 6.65 -3.81
C PHE A 40 -13.24 6.07 -2.55
N ILE A 41 -13.69 4.90 -2.15
CA ILE A 41 -13.15 4.16 -1.01
C ILE A 41 -12.26 3.05 -1.56
N CYS A 42 -10.99 3.09 -1.22
CA CYS A 42 -9.99 2.10 -1.64
C CYS A 42 -9.62 1.25 -0.43
N ASP A 43 -10.10 0.02 -0.38
CA ASP A 43 -9.91 -0.86 0.77
C ASP A 43 -9.80 -2.34 0.37
N TYR A 44 -9.78 -3.21 1.36
CA TYR A 44 -9.70 -4.66 1.19
C TYR A 44 -10.96 -5.31 1.74
N ASP A 45 -11.44 -6.33 1.05
CA ASP A 45 -12.64 -7.06 1.45
C ASP A 45 -12.42 -7.79 2.80
N GLY A 46 -13.16 -7.33 3.81
CA GLY A 46 -13.20 -7.96 5.13
C GLY A 46 -11.95 -7.82 5.99
N THR A 47 -10.91 -7.11 5.53
CA THR A 47 -9.63 -7.02 6.26
C THR A 47 -8.98 -5.66 6.08
N SER A 48 -8.49 -5.06 7.17
CA SER A 48 -7.64 -3.88 7.11
C SER A 48 -6.18 -4.29 7.02
N LEU A 49 -5.48 -3.82 5.99
CA LEU A 49 -4.04 -4.04 5.80
C LEU A 49 -3.21 -2.77 6.04
N GLY A 50 -3.86 -1.68 6.46
CA GLY A 50 -3.21 -0.45 6.92
C GLY A 50 -2.86 0.56 5.83
N ASP A 51 -3.18 0.26 4.58
CA ASP A 51 -2.88 1.12 3.43
C ASP A 51 -4.14 1.48 2.62
N GLU A 52 -5.28 1.46 3.28
CA GLU A 52 -6.55 1.92 2.73
C GLU A 52 -6.51 3.43 2.48
N MET A 53 -7.30 3.89 1.53
CA MET A 53 -7.32 5.28 1.11
C MET A 53 -8.73 5.71 0.71
N LYS A 54 -9.06 6.98 0.93
CA LYS A 54 -10.25 7.63 0.36
C LYS A 54 -9.80 8.82 -0.47
N THR A 55 -10.41 9.00 -1.62
CA THR A 55 -10.07 10.10 -2.52
C THR A 55 -11.22 10.44 -3.45
N GLU A 56 -11.35 11.70 -3.84
CA GLU A 56 -12.26 12.12 -4.91
C GLU A 56 -11.64 12.01 -6.30
N ASP A 57 -10.33 11.75 -6.37
CA ASP A 57 -9.57 11.61 -7.61
C ASP A 57 -9.59 10.18 -8.09
N ILE A 58 -10.30 9.91 -9.19
CA ILE A 58 -10.39 8.56 -9.77
C ILE A 58 -9.02 8.02 -10.20
N ASP A 59 -8.13 8.87 -10.65
CA ASP A 59 -6.79 8.43 -11.08
C ASP A 59 -5.96 7.93 -9.91
N LYS A 60 -6.04 8.58 -8.77
CA LYS A 60 -5.41 8.11 -7.53
C LYS A 60 -5.99 6.79 -7.08
N ALA A 61 -7.32 6.65 -7.10
CA ALA A 61 -7.99 5.42 -6.74
C ALA A 61 -7.57 4.26 -7.65
N LEU A 62 -7.54 4.49 -8.96
CA LEU A 62 -7.14 3.46 -9.93
C LEU A 62 -5.67 3.07 -9.80
N ARG A 63 -4.77 4.03 -9.52
CA ARG A 63 -3.35 3.71 -9.25
C ARG A 63 -3.21 2.88 -7.99
N TRP A 64 -3.96 3.20 -6.95
CA TRP A 64 -4.00 2.39 -5.73
C TRP A 64 -4.37 0.94 -6.04
N LEU A 65 -5.44 0.73 -6.79
CA LEU A 65 -5.92 -0.61 -7.17
C LEU A 65 -4.92 -1.33 -8.08
N TRP A 66 -4.36 -0.62 -9.07
CA TRP A 66 -3.43 -1.19 -10.03
C TRP A 66 -2.15 -1.69 -9.38
N ASN A 67 -1.65 -0.97 -8.40
CA ASN A 67 -0.48 -1.41 -7.63
C ASN A 67 -0.76 -2.72 -6.89
N ARG A 68 -1.97 -2.93 -6.39
CA ARG A 68 -2.37 -4.18 -5.72
C ARG A 68 -2.57 -5.33 -6.71
N LYS A 69 -3.10 -5.04 -7.89
CA LYS A 69 -3.20 -6.03 -8.97
C LYS A 69 -1.84 -6.61 -9.37
N ALA A 70 -0.82 -5.77 -9.37
CA ALA A 70 0.55 -6.16 -9.69
C ALA A 70 1.26 -6.88 -8.53
N SER A 71 0.64 -6.95 -7.34
CA SER A 71 1.24 -7.51 -6.13
C SER A 71 1.36 -9.02 -6.23
N LYS A 72 2.51 -9.49 -6.68
CA LYS A 72 2.89 -10.91 -6.69
C LYS A 72 3.93 -11.16 -5.59
N GLY A 73 3.47 -11.28 -4.35
CA GLY A 73 4.35 -11.50 -3.21
C GLY A 73 4.94 -10.24 -2.59
N GLY A 74 4.34 -9.08 -2.85
CA GLY A 74 4.65 -7.85 -2.12
C GLY A 74 4.04 -7.85 -0.71
N MET A 75 4.29 -6.81 0.06
CA MET A 75 3.78 -6.72 1.43
C MET A 75 2.86 -5.52 1.60
N SER A 76 1.79 -5.69 2.40
CA SER A 76 0.94 -4.60 2.84
C SER A 76 1.70 -3.70 3.83
N PHE A 77 1.16 -2.52 4.07
CA PHE A 77 1.74 -1.58 5.05
C PHE A 77 1.81 -2.21 6.46
N LEU A 78 0.78 -2.92 6.86
CA LEU A 78 0.75 -3.58 8.17
C LEU A 78 1.85 -4.65 8.30
N VAL A 79 2.02 -5.49 7.29
CA VAL A 79 3.08 -6.51 7.28
C VAL A 79 4.47 -5.85 7.28
N PHE A 80 4.64 -4.79 6.49
CA PHE A 80 5.88 -4.01 6.48
C PHE A 80 6.23 -3.48 7.88
N ARG A 81 5.26 -2.88 8.57
CA ARG A 81 5.47 -2.37 9.94
C ARG A 81 5.90 -3.48 10.90
N HIS A 82 5.21 -4.62 10.88
CA HIS A 82 5.55 -5.74 11.75
C HIS A 82 6.98 -6.24 11.50
N ARG A 83 7.38 -6.36 10.25
CA ARG A 83 8.73 -6.82 9.90
C ARG A 83 9.81 -5.83 10.31
N VAL A 84 9.56 -4.55 10.15
CA VAL A 84 10.49 -3.49 10.63
C VAL A 84 10.61 -3.52 12.15
N GLU A 85 9.49 -3.66 12.87
CA GLU A 85 9.47 -3.76 14.33
C GLU A 85 10.29 -4.96 14.82
N GLU A 86 10.15 -6.12 14.18
CA GLU A 86 10.95 -7.30 14.50
C GLU A 86 12.45 -7.06 14.26
N MET A 87 12.79 -6.40 13.15
CA MET A 87 14.16 -6.06 12.83
C MET A 87 14.79 -5.13 13.90
N VAL A 88 14.04 -4.13 14.35
CA VAL A 88 14.46 -3.21 15.41
C VAL A 88 14.69 -3.97 16.73
N LYS A 89 13.80 -4.90 17.09
CA LYS A 89 13.97 -5.75 18.27
C LYS A 89 15.24 -6.59 18.21
N LYS A 90 15.51 -7.21 17.06
CA LYS A 90 16.73 -8.01 16.84
C LYS A 90 18.00 -7.18 16.94
N ALA A 91 17.94 -5.91 16.57
CA ALA A 91 19.06 -4.96 16.70
C ALA A 91 19.26 -4.43 18.13
N GLY A 92 18.49 -4.92 19.10
CA GLY A 92 18.60 -4.54 20.52
C GLY A 92 17.60 -3.49 20.99
N GLY A 93 16.70 -3.02 20.14
CA GLY A 93 15.72 -1.99 20.47
C GLY A 93 16.35 -0.60 20.61
N GLY A 94 15.64 0.32 21.28
CA GLY A 94 16.14 1.69 21.52
C GLY A 94 16.07 2.62 20.31
N ILE A 95 15.50 2.17 19.21
CA ILE A 95 15.31 2.95 17.98
C ILE A 95 13.83 3.26 17.82
N SER A 96 13.50 4.54 17.69
CA SER A 96 12.15 4.98 17.35
C SER A 96 11.97 4.95 15.83
N VAL A 97 10.80 4.51 15.37
CA VAL A 97 10.49 4.40 13.95
C VAL A 97 9.24 5.23 13.63
N ASN A 98 9.35 6.07 12.63
CA ASN A 98 8.22 6.83 12.08
C ASN A 98 7.82 6.21 10.75
N TYR A 99 6.57 5.75 10.66
CA TYR A 99 6.04 5.07 9.49
C TYR A 99 5.19 6.00 8.63
N ARG A 100 5.31 5.87 7.31
CA ARG A 100 4.48 6.58 6.35
C ARG A 100 4.15 5.67 5.18
N ALA A 101 2.88 5.70 4.74
CA ALA A 101 2.43 5.00 3.55
C ALA A 101 2.22 6.00 2.41
N ASP A 102 2.81 5.73 1.26
CA ASP A 102 2.40 6.32 -0.01
C ASP A 102 1.37 5.37 -0.62
N ARG A 103 0.12 5.57 -0.26
CA ARG A 103 -0.97 4.63 -0.53
C ARG A 103 -1.27 4.52 -2.02
N GLU A 104 -1.19 5.63 -2.74
CA GLU A 104 -1.43 5.70 -4.17
C GLU A 104 -0.40 4.88 -4.95
N ASN A 105 0.87 5.02 -4.63
CA ASN A 105 1.96 4.35 -5.33
C ASN A 105 2.34 2.99 -4.73
N GLY A 106 1.70 2.59 -3.63
CA GLY A 106 1.94 1.31 -2.98
C GLY A 106 3.32 1.20 -2.34
N ARG A 107 3.87 2.31 -1.84
CA ARG A 107 5.16 2.37 -1.15
C ARG A 107 4.98 2.53 0.35
N HIS A 108 5.88 1.95 1.10
CA HIS A 108 5.91 2.00 2.56
C HIS A 108 7.24 2.56 3.01
N PHE A 109 7.22 3.45 3.99
CA PHE A 109 8.41 4.13 4.50
C PHE A 109 8.54 3.94 6.00
N ALA A 110 9.75 3.62 6.45
CA ALA A 110 10.14 3.63 7.84
C ALA A 110 11.38 4.49 8.01
N ASN A 111 11.27 5.57 8.79
CA ASN A 111 12.36 6.46 9.11
C ASN A 111 12.75 6.24 10.57
N CYS A 112 13.95 5.73 10.80
CA CYS A 112 14.45 5.40 12.12
C CYS A 112 15.18 6.59 12.74
N SER A 113 15.18 6.66 14.08
CA SER A 113 15.83 7.74 14.84
C SER A 113 17.36 7.77 14.68
N ASP A 114 17.97 6.65 14.28
CA ASP A 114 19.41 6.56 13.97
C ASP A 114 19.77 7.02 12.55
N GLY A 115 18.80 7.50 11.77
CA GLY A 115 18.97 7.91 10.39
C GLY A 115 18.77 6.81 9.35
N THR A 116 18.55 5.57 9.77
CA THR A 116 18.23 4.46 8.86
C THR A 116 16.87 4.69 8.21
N ARG A 117 16.78 4.44 6.90
CA ARG A 117 15.55 4.57 6.13
C ARG A 117 15.27 3.27 5.37
N ILE A 118 14.05 2.75 5.53
CA ILE A 118 13.61 1.51 4.88
C ILE A 118 12.42 1.83 3.99
N ILE A 119 12.46 1.37 2.74
CA ILE A 119 11.39 1.56 1.77
C ILE A 119 10.95 0.20 1.27
N GLY A 120 9.68 -0.12 1.48
CA GLY A 120 9.04 -1.32 0.97
C GLY A 120 7.93 -0.98 -0.03
N SER A 121 7.29 -2.00 -0.59
CA SER A 121 6.20 -1.80 -1.52
C SER A 121 5.19 -2.95 -1.52
N THR A 122 4.02 -2.69 -2.10
CA THR A 122 2.98 -3.71 -2.33
C THR A 122 3.32 -4.65 -3.48
N SER A 123 4.38 -4.39 -4.24
CA SER A 123 4.73 -5.16 -5.43
C SER A 123 5.99 -6.00 -5.28
N SER A 124 6.67 -5.95 -4.14
CA SER A 124 7.90 -6.70 -3.90
C SER A 124 8.09 -7.04 -2.42
N LEU A 125 8.65 -8.21 -2.13
CA LEU A 125 9.12 -8.57 -0.79
C LEU A 125 10.48 -7.94 -0.47
N LYS A 126 11.17 -7.41 -1.48
CA LYS A 126 12.46 -6.74 -1.30
C LYS A 126 12.23 -5.32 -0.79
N VAL A 127 13.08 -4.90 0.10
CA VAL A 127 13.09 -3.54 0.63
C VAL A 127 14.42 -2.87 0.31
N SER A 128 14.37 -1.56 0.09
CA SER A 128 15.56 -0.73 -0.02
C SER A 128 15.90 -0.17 1.35
N VAL A 129 17.13 -0.37 1.83
CA VAL A 129 17.59 0.09 3.13
C VAL A 129 18.73 1.09 2.91
N ARG A 130 18.56 2.29 3.44
CA ARG A 130 19.63 3.29 3.54
C ARG A 130 19.99 3.44 5.02
N TRP A 131 21.17 3.01 5.36
CA TRP A 131 21.69 3.10 6.73
C TRP A 131 22.04 4.54 7.11
N GLY A 132 22.02 4.85 8.40
CA GLY A 132 22.44 6.14 8.91
C GLY A 132 23.88 6.50 8.56
N SER A 133 24.71 5.50 8.25
CA SER A 133 26.09 5.66 7.76
C SER A 133 26.19 6.03 6.27
N GLY A 134 25.08 6.10 5.54
CA GLY A 134 25.04 6.41 4.11
C GLY A 134 25.11 5.19 3.18
N HIS A 135 25.27 3.98 3.70
CA HIS A 135 25.21 2.76 2.91
C HIS A 135 23.76 2.46 2.47
N ALA A 136 23.63 1.91 1.28
CA ALA A 136 22.35 1.45 0.76
C ALA A 136 22.43 -0.01 0.33
N ALA A 137 21.35 -0.75 0.56
CA ALA A 137 21.26 -2.15 0.21
C ALA A 137 19.82 -2.51 -0.16
N VAL A 138 19.65 -3.63 -0.86
CA VAL A 138 18.33 -4.24 -1.12
C VAL A 138 18.32 -5.57 -0.36
N ALA A 139 17.26 -5.80 0.41
CA ALA A 139 17.12 -6.97 1.24
C ALA A 139 15.67 -7.49 1.22
N GLU A 140 15.48 -8.73 1.66
CA GLU A 140 14.16 -9.26 1.98
C GLU A 140 13.95 -9.21 3.50
N LEU A 141 12.79 -8.74 3.89
CA LEU A 141 12.40 -8.73 5.30
C LEU A 141 11.73 -10.02 5.72
#